data_c84ed8c748a2bdd7e40078378b8d5f40
#
_entry.id   c84ed8c748a2bdd7e40078378b8d5f40
#
_cell.length_a   1.000
_cell.length_b   1.000
_cell.length_c   1.000
_cell.angle_alpha   90.00
_cell.angle_beta   90.00
_cell.angle_gamma   90.00
#
_symmetry.space_group_name_H-M   'P 1'
#
loop_
_entity.id
_entity.type
_entity.pdbx_description
1 polymer ?
#
loop_
_entity_poly.entity_id
_entity_poly.type
_entity_poly.pdbx_seq_one_letter_code
_entity_poly.pdbx_strand_id
1 'polypeptide(L)'
;ELDRDIFEEYLIHLKTDRTRTKSLHAELTRLRALLEAVGKTYKYPVLENLIINRDIPPTARAEFRTYSDEELKRLNAEIVKMNEQIARLMIIHQMLGTRISDTLTLRTDCLRGQPGDRVVHIRQMKTHPYEKPVSEEIAILIERSIQYTKKKWGETEYIFVSDSDPSLPAQYNRIQTQVVQMIR
;
A
#
# COMPACT_ATOMS: atom_id res chain seq x y z
N GLU A 1 20.45 34.75 8.71
CA GLU A 1 20.24 34.67 7.24
C GLU A 1 20.57 33.25 6.79
N LEU A 2 19.70 32.60 5.99
CA LEU A 2 19.93 31.23 5.53
C LEU A 2 20.94 31.27 4.39
N ASP A 3 22.13 30.71 4.63
CA ASP A 3 23.23 30.64 3.68
C ASP A 3 23.70 29.18 3.45
N ARG A 4 24.72 29.02 2.62
CA ARG A 4 25.25 27.71 2.28
C ARG A 4 25.89 26.99 3.46
N ASP A 5 26.55 27.70 4.35
CA ASP A 5 27.28 27.14 5.49
C ASP A 5 26.32 26.54 6.51
N ILE A 6 25.24 27.27 6.84
CA ILE A 6 24.15 26.75 7.68
C ILE A 6 23.49 25.53 7.06
N PHE A 7 23.32 25.53 5.73
CA PHE A 7 22.75 24.38 5.05
C PHE A 7 23.69 23.16 5.07
N GLU A 8 24.99 23.35 4.96
CA GLU A 8 25.97 22.26 5.09
C GLU A 8 26.02 21.65 6.48
N GLU A 9 25.92 22.45 7.53
CA GLU A 9 25.74 21.95 8.91
C GLU A 9 24.47 21.10 9.03
N TYR A 10 23.37 21.56 8.48
CA TYR A 10 22.12 20.80 8.46
C TYR A 10 22.25 19.47 7.68
N LEU A 11 22.94 19.47 6.55
CA LEU A 11 23.23 18.25 5.78
C LEU A 11 24.06 17.25 6.57
N ILE A 12 25.09 17.72 7.31
CA ILE A 12 25.91 16.87 8.18
C ILE A 12 25.02 16.23 9.25
N HIS A 13 24.18 17.02 9.90
CA HIS A 13 23.24 16.51 10.89
C HIS A 13 22.29 15.44 10.30
N LEU A 14 21.69 15.69 9.14
CA LEU A 14 20.83 14.72 8.48
C LEU A 14 21.54 13.41 8.10
N LYS A 15 22.80 13.50 7.66
CA LYS A 15 23.61 12.33 7.26
C LYS A 15 24.12 11.50 8.45
N THR A 16 24.29 12.15 9.61
CA THR A 16 24.73 11.47 10.85
C THR A 16 23.58 10.83 11.61
N ASP A 17 22.35 11.32 11.42
CA ASP A 17 21.15 10.72 12.01
C ASP A 17 20.77 9.43 11.27
N ARG A 18 21.27 8.27 11.78
CA ARG A 18 21.05 6.94 11.21
C ARG A 18 19.58 6.50 11.16
N THR A 19 18.68 7.19 11.82
CA THR A 19 17.25 6.85 11.87
C THR A 19 16.50 7.24 10.58
N ARG A 20 17.05 8.17 9.78
CA ARG A 20 16.38 8.79 8.62
C ARG A 20 16.89 8.39 7.23
N THR A 21 17.76 7.40 7.10
CA THR A 21 18.51 7.10 5.86
C THR A 21 17.65 6.75 4.62
N LYS A 22 16.41 6.30 4.81
CA LYS A 22 15.56 5.87 3.67
C LYS A 22 14.80 6.98 2.95
N SER A 23 14.67 8.15 3.54
CA SER A 23 13.88 9.27 2.98
C SER A 23 14.70 10.49 2.56
N LEU A 24 16.02 10.51 2.85
CA LEU A 24 16.87 11.68 2.66
C LEU A 24 16.85 12.24 1.23
N HIS A 25 16.88 11.36 0.21
CA HIS A 25 16.76 11.79 -1.19
C HIS A 25 15.44 12.54 -1.46
N ALA A 26 14.32 11.98 -1.00
CA ALA A 26 13.01 12.58 -1.23
C ALA A 26 12.82 13.87 -0.41
N GLU A 27 13.37 13.91 0.80
CA GLU A 27 13.32 15.08 1.68
C GLU A 27 14.10 16.26 1.09
N LEU A 28 15.35 16.03 0.67
CA LEU A 28 16.18 17.05 0.04
C LEU A 28 15.63 17.52 -1.31
N THR A 29 15.05 16.62 -2.10
CA THR A 29 14.41 16.99 -3.36
C THR A 29 13.21 17.89 -3.15
N ARG A 30 12.37 17.60 -2.14
CA ARG A 30 11.20 18.43 -1.79
C ARG A 30 11.63 19.78 -1.20
N LEU A 31 12.63 19.77 -0.32
CA LEU A 31 13.17 21.00 0.28
C LEU A 31 13.74 21.91 -0.81
N ARG A 32 14.51 21.36 -1.75
CA ARG A 32 15.02 22.10 -2.89
C ARG A 32 13.90 22.76 -3.70
N ALA A 33 12.88 22.00 -4.08
CA ALA A 33 11.75 22.52 -4.84
C ALA A 33 11.02 23.65 -4.10
N LEU A 34 10.88 23.53 -2.77
CA LEU A 34 10.30 24.58 -1.93
C LEU A 34 11.16 25.83 -1.91
N LEU A 35 12.47 25.70 -1.67
CA LEU A 35 13.40 26.83 -1.62
C LEU A 35 13.50 27.55 -2.97
N GLU A 36 13.55 26.81 -4.07
CA GLU A 36 13.52 27.38 -5.43
C GLU A 36 12.23 28.18 -5.68
N ALA A 37 11.07 27.65 -5.26
CA ALA A 37 9.79 28.36 -5.40
C ALA A 37 9.74 29.64 -4.57
N VAL A 38 10.20 29.59 -3.32
CA VAL A 38 10.28 30.76 -2.43
C VAL A 38 11.27 31.79 -2.99
N GLY A 39 12.47 31.35 -3.43
CA GLY A 39 13.49 32.22 -4.02
C GLY A 39 12.95 32.99 -5.22
N LYS A 40 12.26 32.32 -6.13
CA LYS A 40 11.62 32.95 -7.30
C LYS A 40 10.52 33.93 -6.91
N THR A 41 9.65 33.54 -5.96
CA THR A 41 8.50 34.37 -5.55
C THR A 41 8.96 35.66 -4.88
N TYR A 42 9.94 35.57 -4.00
CA TYR A 42 10.43 36.72 -3.23
C TYR A 42 11.69 37.37 -3.77
N LYS A 43 12.17 36.93 -4.96
CA LYS A 43 13.39 37.43 -5.61
C LYS A 43 14.64 37.27 -4.74
N TYR A 44 14.78 36.11 -4.10
CA TYR A 44 15.95 35.72 -3.29
C TYR A 44 16.77 34.65 -4.01
N PRO A 45 17.70 35.03 -4.91
CA PRO A 45 18.43 34.07 -5.77
C PRO A 45 19.33 33.10 -4.99
N VAL A 46 19.72 33.45 -3.76
CA VAL A 46 20.50 32.57 -2.89
C VAL A 46 19.75 31.28 -2.59
N LEU A 47 18.43 31.34 -2.38
CA LEU A 47 17.61 30.16 -2.09
C LEU A 47 17.46 29.22 -3.29
N GLU A 48 17.51 29.76 -4.50
CA GLU A 48 17.36 28.97 -5.74
C GLU A 48 18.52 28.01 -5.94
N ASN A 49 19.71 28.36 -5.43
CA ASN A 49 20.95 27.60 -5.60
C ASN A 49 21.48 27.00 -4.29
N LEU A 50 20.71 27.04 -3.22
CA LEU A 50 21.14 26.60 -1.90
C LEU A 50 21.40 25.08 -1.86
N ILE A 51 20.57 24.28 -2.55
CA ILE A 51 20.70 22.83 -2.66
C ILE A 51 21.12 22.45 -4.07
N ILE A 52 22.31 21.91 -4.21
CA ILE A 52 22.87 21.46 -5.49
C ILE A 52 22.73 19.94 -5.68
N ASN A 53 22.90 19.47 -6.89
CA ASN A 53 22.75 18.02 -7.20
C ASN A 53 23.66 17.11 -6.37
N ARG A 54 24.86 17.58 -5.99
CA ARG A 54 25.82 16.85 -5.15
C ARG A 54 25.32 16.61 -3.75
N ASP A 55 24.41 17.43 -3.23
CA ASP A 55 23.87 17.29 -1.88
C ASP A 55 22.85 16.18 -1.79
N ILE A 56 22.17 15.89 -2.89
CA ILE A 56 21.11 14.88 -2.98
C ILE A 56 21.76 13.50 -3.18
N PRO A 57 21.65 12.60 -2.19
CA PRO A 57 22.21 11.25 -2.33
C PRO A 57 21.51 10.49 -3.46
N PRO A 58 22.21 9.58 -4.15
CA PRO A 58 21.59 8.74 -5.17
C PRO A 58 20.46 7.90 -4.55
N THR A 59 19.40 7.68 -5.31
CA THR A 59 18.32 6.78 -4.90
C THR A 59 18.87 5.35 -4.89
N ALA A 60 18.83 4.70 -3.73
CA ALA A 60 19.14 3.28 -3.66
C ALA A 60 18.15 2.51 -4.56
N ARG A 61 18.68 1.67 -5.46
CA ARG A 61 17.84 0.76 -6.24
C ARG A 61 17.12 -0.16 -5.25
N ALA A 62 15.80 -0.16 -5.31
CA ALA A 62 15.01 -1.10 -4.54
C ALA A 62 15.35 -2.52 -5.03
N GLU A 63 15.94 -3.34 -4.16
CA GLU A 63 16.05 -4.76 -4.42
C GLU A 63 14.65 -5.36 -4.38
N PHE A 64 14.23 -5.94 -5.49
CA PHE A 64 12.99 -6.69 -5.55
C PHE A 64 13.19 -8.01 -4.78
N ARG A 65 12.62 -8.09 -3.59
CA ARG A 65 12.56 -9.35 -2.84
C ARG A 65 11.21 -10.00 -3.08
N THR A 66 11.22 -11.18 -3.67
CA THR A 66 10.08 -12.08 -3.73
C THR A 66 10.19 -13.11 -2.62
N TYR A 67 9.05 -13.59 -2.14
CA TYR A 67 9.03 -14.70 -1.20
C TYR A 67 9.50 -15.98 -1.90
N SER A 68 10.32 -16.79 -1.21
CA SER A 68 10.63 -18.15 -1.66
C SER A 68 9.39 -19.05 -1.50
N ASP A 69 9.40 -20.20 -2.21
CA ASP A 69 8.31 -21.18 -2.10
C ASP A 69 8.13 -21.69 -0.66
N GLU A 70 9.23 -21.81 0.10
CA GLU A 70 9.18 -22.22 1.51
C GLU A 70 8.59 -21.14 2.41
N GLU A 71 8.91 -19.87 2.15
CA GLU A 71 8.30 -18.74 2.87
C GLU A 71 6.81 -18.65 2.57
N LEU A 72 6.40 -18.85 1.29
CA LEU A 72 4.99 -18.89 0.91
C LEU A 72 4.24 -20.06 1.55
N LYS A 73 4.84 -21.26 1.61
CA LYS A 73 4.25 -22.41 2.30
C LYS A 73 4.03 -22.14 3.77
N ARG A 74 5.02 -21.54 4.46
CA ARG A 74 4.89 -21.15 5.87
C ARG A 74 3.82 -20.09 6.07
N LEU A 75 3.80 -19.05 5.22
CA LEU A 75 2.78 -18.02 5.27
C LEU A 75 1.36 -18.60 5.09
N ASN A 76 1.18 -19.48 4.11
CA ASN A 76 -0.12 -20.11 3.85
C ASN A 76 -0.56 -21.01 5.00
N ALA A 77 0.37 -21.71 5.66
CA ALA A 77 0.07 -22.51 6.83
C ALA A 77 -0.41 -21.67 8.03
N GLU A 78 0.06 -20.44 8.14
CA GLU A 78 -0.42 -19.51 9.18
C GLU A 78 -1.75 -18.84 8.77
N ILE A 79 -1.92 -18.50 7.49
CA ILE A 79 -3.16 -17.88 7.00
C ILE A 79 -4.39 -18.75 7.31
N VAL A 80 -4.32 -20.07 7.15
CA VAL A 80 -5.46 -20.98 7.40
C VAL A 80 -5.86 -21.07 8.88
N LYS A 81 -5.00 -20.62 9.80
CA LYS A 81 -5.31 -20.54 11.24
C LYS A 81 -6.02 -19.24 11.64
N MET A 82 -6.05 -18.26 10.73
CA MET A 82 -6.68 -16.96 10.97
C MET A 82 -8.21 -17.06 11.02
N ASN A 83 -8.85 -15.96 11.46
CA ASN A 83 -10.29 -15.81 11.26
C ASN A 83 -10.63 -16.05 9.78
N GLU A 84 -11.71 -16.81 9.55
CA GLU A 84 -12.09 -17.30 8.23
C GLU A 84 -12.21 -16.18 7.17
N GLN A 85 -12.74 -15.01 7.53
CA GLN A 85 -12.86 -13.89 6.60
C GLN A 85 -11.51 -13.26 6.27
N ILE A 86 -10.61 -13.19 7.25
CA ILE A 86 -9.24 -12.67 7.04
C ILE A 86 -8.42 -13.67 6.22
N ALA A 87 -8.55 -14.97 6.48
CA ALA A 87 -7.90 -16.01 5.68
C ALA A 87 -8.33 -15.90 4.21
N ARG A 88 -9.63 -15.76 3.93
CA ARG A 88 -10.14 -15.55 2.56
C ARG A 88 -9.59 -14.26 1.95
N LEU A 89 -9.57 -13.14 2.69
CA LEU A 89 -8.98 -11.88 2.24
C LEU A 89 -7.52 -12.07 1.78
N MET A 90 -6.71 -12.74 2.63
CA MET A 90 -5.28 -12.94 2.34
C MET A 90 -5.06 -13.84 1.11
N ILE A 91 -5.83 -14.92 0.97
CA ILE A 91 -5.75 -15.80 -0.19
C ILE A 91 -6.19 -15.07 -1.46
N ILE A 92 -7.32 -14.36 -1.44
CA ILE A 92 -7.81 -13.55 -2.56
C ILE A 92 -6.77 -12.49 -2.94
N HIS A 93 -6.18 -11.82 -1.97
CA HIS A 93 -5.14 -10.82 -2.19
C HIS A 93 -3.91 -11.40 -2.90
N GLN A 94 -3.41 -12.55 -2.42
CA GLN A 94 -2.28 -13.25 -3.06
C GLN A 94 -2.59 -13.65 -4.51
N MET A 95 -3.75 -14.23 -4.75
CA MET A 95 -4.14 -14.73 -6.07
C MET A 95 -4.46 -13.61 -7.06
N LEU A 96 -5.04 -12.52 -6.59
CA LEU A 96 -5.29 -11.34 -7.43
C LEU A 96 -4.02 -10.54 -7.70
N GLY A 97 -3.02 -10.56 -6.81
CA GLY A 97 -1.79 -9.77 -6.96
C GLY A 97 -2.06 -8.26 -7.04
N THR A 98 -3.13 -7.80 -6.44
CA THR A 98 -3.54 -6.38 -6.40
C THR A 98 -2.83 -5.63 -5.28
N ARG A 99 -2.95 -4.30 -5.22
CA ARG A 99 -2.58 -3.57 -4.00
C ARG A 99 -3.54 -3.94 -2.88
N ILE A 100 -3.06 -3.96 -1.65
CA ILE A 100 -3.93 -4.30 -0.50
C ILE A 100 -5.16 -3.38 -0.41
N SER A 101 -5.01 -2.09 -0.70
CA SER A 101 -6.13 -1.16 -0.77
C SER A 101 -7.20 -1.59 -1.76
N ASP A 102 -6.78 -2.08 -2.93
CA ASP A 102 -7.71 -2.48 -4.00
C ASP A 102 -8.44 -3.78 -3.64
N THR A 103 -7.78 -4.70 -2.90
CA THR A 103 -8.44 -5.90 -2.36
C THR A 103 -9.43 -5.55 -1.25
N LEU A 104 -9.07 -4.65 -0.33
CA LEU A 104 -9.95 -4.23 0.76
C LEU A 104 -11.20 -3.49 0.27
N THR A 105 -11.11 -2.81 -0.86
CA THR A 105 -12.22 -2.09 -1.48
C THR A 105 -12.96 -2.88 -2.58
N LEU A 106 -12.75 -4.22 -2.64
CA LEU A 106 -13.56 -5.07 -3.52
C LEU A 106 -15.04 -4.96 -3.16
N ARG A 107 -15.85 -4.72 -4.18
CA ARG A 107 -17.30 -4.55 -4.01
C ARG A 107 -18.00 -5.89 -4.07
N THR A 108 -19.19 -5.96 -3.49
CA THR A 108 -20.03 -7.17 -3.52
C THR A 108 -20.51 -7.53 -4.93
N ASP A 109 -20.47 -6.59 -5.88
CA ASP A 109 -20.79 -6.77 -7.30
C ASP A 109 -19.56 -6.97 -8.20
N CYS A 110 -18.38 -7.24 -7.62
CA CYS A 110 -17.13 -7.32 -8.38
C CYS A 110 -17.02 -8.57 -9.25
N LEU A 111 -17.69 -9.67 -8.89
CA LEU A 111 -17.60 -10.93 -9.63
C LEU A 111 -18.61 -10.97 -10.79
N ARG A 112 -18.13 -11.23 -11.99
CA ARG A 112 -18.93 -11.25 -13.23
C ARG A 112 -18.64 -12.50 -14.06
N GLY A 113 -19.48 -12.76 -15.06
CA GLY A 113 -19.34 -13.90 -15.99
C GLY A 113 -20.02 -15.16 -15.47
N GLN A 114 -19.95 -16.22 -16.28
CA GLN A 114 -20.52 -17.53 -16.00
C GLN A 114 -19.45 -18.46 -15.40
N PRO A 115 -19.83 -19.56 -14.71
CA PRO A 115 -18.89 -20.58 -14.29
C PRO A 115 -17.97 -21.03 -15.43
N GLY A 116 -16.67 -21.00 -15.21
CA GLY A 116 -15.63 -21.29 -16.22
C GLY A 116 -15.11 -20.06 -16.99
N ASP A 117 -15.78 -18.91 -16.92
CA ASP A 117 -15.34 -17.63 -17.51
C ASP A 117 -15.59 -16.45 -16.55
N ARG A 118 -15.08 -16.64 -15.34
CA ARG A 118 -15.25 -15.65 -14.25
C ARG A 118 -14.20 -14.55 -14.32
N VAL A 119 -14.64 -13.30 -14.15
CA VAL A 119 -13.77 -12.13 -14.03
C VAL A 119 -14.10 -11.34 -12.77
N VAL A 120 -13.07 -10.76 -12.17
CA VAL A 120 -13.20 -9.82 -11.04
C VAL A 120 -12.98 -8.41 -11.56
N HIS A 121 -13.98 -7.56 -11.38
CA HIS A 121 -13.89 -6.14 -11.66
C HIS A 121 -13.23 -5.41 -10.48
N ILE A 122 -12.06 -4.83 -10.71
CA ILE A 122 -11.25 -4.15 -9.70
C ILE A 122 -11.26 -2.65 -9.96
N ARG A 123 -11.81 -1.89 -9.00
CA ARG A 123 -11.78 -0.42 -9.03
C ARG A 123 -10.53 0.06 -8.31
N GLN A 124 -9.50 0.43 -9.07
CA GLN A 124 -8.27 0.96 -8.46
C GLN A 124 -8.46 2.39 -7.98
N MET A 125 -8.00 2.67 -6.76
CA MET A 125 -8.04 4.03 -6.17
C MET A 125 -7.13 5.04 -6.88
N LYS A 126 -6.08 4.58 -7.57
CA LYS A 126 -5.03 5.44 -8.16
C LYS A 126 -4.92 5.39 -9.68
N THR A 127 -5.61 4.47 -10.34
CA THR A 127 -5.53 4.24 -11.78
C THR A 127 -6.91 3.88 -12.34
N HIS A 128 -6.95 3.39 -13.58
CA HIS A 128 -8.22 2.98 -14.21
C HIS A 128 -8.72 1.62 -13.67
N PRO A 129 -10.05 1.42 -13.58
CA PRO A 129 -10.62 0.12 -13.28
C PRO A 129 -10.24 -0.89 -14.36
N TYR A 130 -10.09 -2.15 -13.99
CA TYR A 130 -9.82 -3.25 -14.92
C TYR A 130 -10.49 -4.53 -14.46
N GLU A 131 -10.59 -5.49 -15.39
CA GLU A 131 -11.11 -6.82 -15.12
C GLU A 131 -9.95 -7.83 -15.16
N LYS A 132 -10.00 -8.79 -14.23
CA LYS A 132 -9.01 -9.86 -14.14
C LYS A 132 -9.71 -11.21 -14.17
N PRO A 133 -9.38 -12.10 -15.13
CA PRO A 133 -9.84 -13.49 -15.11
C PRO A 133 -9.39 -14.18 -13.82
N VAL A 134 -10.27 -15.00 -13.24
CA VAL A 134 -9.99 -15.74 -12.02
C VAL A 134 -10.42 -17.19 -12.18
N SER A 135 -9.72 -18.09 -11.48
CA SER A 135 -10.14 -19.51 -11.42
C SER A 135 -11.44 -19.65 -10.64
N GLU A 136 -12.13 -20.78 -10.85
CA GLU A 136 -13.39 -21.05 -10.15
C GLU A 136 -13.20 -21.14 -8.64
N GLU A 137 -12.05 -21.63 -8.16
CA GLU A 137 -11.73 -21.69 -6.72
C GLU A 137 -11.69 -20.29 -6.10
N ILE A 138 -11.12 -19.31 -6.81
CA ILE A 138 -11.07 -17.91 -6.33
C ILE A 138 -12.45 -17.27 -6.42
N ALA A 139 -13.22 -17.55 -7.46
CA ALA A 139 -14.60 -17.08 -7.57
C ALA A 139 -15.44 -17.58 -6.38
N ILE A 140 -15.34 -18.87 -6.03
CA ILE A 140 -16.02 -19.46 -4.88
C ILE A 140 -15.58 -18.80 -3.56
N LEU A 141 -14.29 -18.50 -3.39
CA LEU A 141 -13.80 -17.79 -2.18
C LEU A 141 -14.37 -16.37 -2.07
N ILE A 142 -14.48 -15.68 -3.20
CA ILE A 142 -15.10 -14.34 -3.27
C ILE A 142 -16.59 -14.45 -2.91
N GLU A 143 -17.32 -15.37 -3.51
CA GLU A 143 -18.75 -15.60 -3.23
C GLU A 143 -18.98 -15.93 -1.74
N ARG A 144 -18.18 -16.81 -1.16
CA ARG A 144 -18.24 -17.14 0.28
C ARG A 144 -17.96 -15.92 1.16
N SER A 145 -17.04 -15.06 0.75
CA SER A 145 -16.75 -13.82 1.48
C SER A 145 -17.91 -12.84 1.41
N ILE A 146 -18.55 -12.71 0.25
CA ILE A 146 -19.77 -11.91 0.06
C ILE A 146 -20.90 -12.44 0.97
N GLN A 147 -21.14 -13.74 0.93
CA GLN A 147 -22.19 -14.39 1.76
C GLN A 147 -21.92 -14.22 3.25
N TYR A 148 -20.68 -14.35 3.70
CA TYR A 148 -20.29 -14.11 5.08
C TYR A 148 -20.63 -12.68 5.53
N THR A 149 -20.23 -11.70 4.72
CA THR A 149 -20.46 -10.29 5.03
C THR A 149 -21.96 -9.96 5.04
N LYS A 150 -22.70 -10.46 4.03
CA LYS A 150 -24.15 -10.31 3.95
C LYS A 150 -24.87 -10.93 5.15
N LYS A 151 -24.44 -12.11 5.60
CA LYS A 151 -25.01 -12.79 6.78
C LYS A 151 -24.76 -12.02 8.08
N LYS A 152 -23.57 -11.40 8.21
CA LYS A 152 -23.16 -10.72 9.45
C LYS A 152 -23.68 -9.28 9.54
N TRP A 153 -23.69 -8.57 8.39
CA TRP A 153 -23.91 -7.13 8.35
C TRP A 153 -25.09 -6.67 7.47
N GLY A 154 -25.71 -7.60 6.73
CA GLY A 154 -26.73 -7.29 5.73
C GLY A 154 -26.12 -6.83 4.40
N GLU A 155 -26.84 -6.04 3.64
CA GLU A 155 -26.36 -5.51 2.36
C GLU A 155 -25.28 -4.43 2.61
N THR A 156 -24.12 -4.64 2.02
CA THR A 156 -22.95 -3.73 2.12
C THR A 156 -22.38 -3.45 0.74
N GLU A 157 -21.66 -2.35 0.62
CA GLU A 157 -20.97 -2.01 -0.63
C GLU A 157 -19.72 -2.87 -0.84
N TYR A 158 -18.99 -3.18 0.24
CA TYR A 158 -17.69 -3.87 0.20
C TYR A 158 -17.81 -5.30 0.74
N ILE A 159 -16.95 -6.19 0.20
CA ILE A 159 -16.84 -7.58 0.68
C ILE A 159 -16.18 -7.62 2.06
N PHE A 160 -15.14 -6.81 2.25
CA PHE A 160 -14.39 -6.72 3.50
C PHE A 160 -14.68 -5.39 4.16
N VAL A 161 -15.53 -5.42 5.17
CA VAL A 161 -16.03 -4.21 5.86
C VAL A 161 -15.34 -3.97 7.18
N SER A 162 -15.40 -2.75 7.66
CA SER A 162 -14.94 -2.38 8.99
C SER A 162 -15.93 -2.91 10.06
N ASP A 163 -15.40 -3.53 11.13
CA ASP A 163 -16.25 -3.99 12.25
C ASP A 163 -16.92 -2.85 13.01
N SER A 164 -16.36 -1.63 12.95
CA SER A 164 -16.94 -0.46 13.63
C SER A 164 -17.97 0.28 12.79
N ASP A 165 -17.87 0.17 11.46
CA ASP A 165 -18.78 0.80 10.51
C ASP A 165 -18.84 -0.02 9.21
N PRO A 166 -19.86 -0.86 9.02
CA PRO A 166 -19.99 -1.73 7.84
C PRO A 166 -20.23 -0.99 6.52
N SER A 167 -20.49 0.31 6.54
CA SER A 167 -20.56 1.14 5.32
C SER A 167 -19.18 1.45 4.74
N LEU A 168 -18.11 1.23 5.52
CA LEU A 168 -16.73 1.48 5.14
C LEU A 168 -15.96 0.17 4.92
N PRO A 169 -14.96 0.17 4.02
CA PRO A 169 -14.10 -0.99 3.84
C PRO A 169 -13.21 -1.23 5.06
N ALA A 170 -12.75 -2.46 5.23
CA ALA A 170 -11.83 -2.83 6.30
C ALA A 170 -10.53 -2.00 6.22
N GLN A 171 -10.02 -1.59 7.38
CA GLN A 171 -8.83 -0.75 7.47
C GLN A 171 -7.55 -1.59 7.44
N TYR A 172 -6.60 -1.20 6.59
CA TYR A 172 -5.31 -1.86 6.46
C TYR A 172 -4.58 -2.08 7.80
N ASN A 173 -4.50 -1.05 8.65
CA ASN A 173 -3.79 -1.13 9.92
C ASN A 173 -4.38 -2.19 10.86
N ARG A 174 -5.70 -2.40 10.86
CA ARG A 174 -6.35 -3.46 11.65
C ARG A 174 -5.98 -4.84 11.15
N ILE A 175 -6.03 -5.05 9.82
CA ILE A 175 -5.63 -6.32 9.22
C ILE A 175 -4.16 -6.60 9.50
N GLN A 176 -3.28 -5.62 9.30
CA GLN A 176 -1.86 -5.74 9.59
C GLN A 176 -1.60 -6.12 11.05
N THR A 177 -2.27 -5.48 12.00
CA THR A 177 -2.12 -5.80 13.44
C THR A 177 -2.50 -7.25 13.72
N GLN A 178 -3.61 -7.74 13.17
CA GLN A 178 -4.05 -9.12 13.35
C GLN A 178 -3.08 -10.13 12.73
N VAL A 179 -2.58 -9.84 11.52
CA VAL A 179 -1.58 -10.69 10.85
C VAL A 179 -0.27 -10.73 11.65
N VAL A 180 0.23 -9.59 12.11
CA VAL A 180 1.48 -9.52 12.90
C VAL A 180 1.35 -10.21 14.26
N GLN A 181 0.19 -10.11 14.93
CA GLN A 181 -0.05 -10.79 16.22
C GLN A 181 -0.05 -12.32 16.10
N MET A 182 -0.41 -12.87 14.94
CA MET A 182 -0.46 -14.32 14.74
C MET A 182 0.88 -14.92 14.28
N ILE A 183 1.77 -14.11 13.69
CA ILE A 183 3.10 -14.57 13.23
C ILE A 183 4.14 -14.50 14.37
N ARG A 184 3.82 -13.86 15.49
CA ARG A 184 4.63 -13.81 16.71
C ARG A 184 4.38 -15.02 17.60
#